data_4f61a9505c369d241f611b5b2da559d7
#
_entry.id   4f61a9505c369d241f611b5b2da559d7
#
_cell.length_a   1.000
_cell.length_b   1.000
_cell.length_c   1.000
_cell.angle_alpha   90.00
_cell.angle_beta   90.00
_cell.angle_gamma   90.00
#
_symmetry.space_group_name_H-M   'P 1'
#
loop_
_entity.id
_entity.type
_entity.pdbx_description
1 polymer ?
#
loop_
_entity_poly.entity_id
_entity_poly.type
_entity_poly.pdbx_seq_one_letter_code
_entity_poly.pdbx_strand_id
1 'polypeptide(L)'
;QRFMRLGGTREILSRFRLVAATNRDLWKEVREGRFREDLLYRISVVPLTIPPLRERKQDIPGLVQAFIEHFARRHDKHPLPLSPEQQRRLCEYDWPGNVRELKNEIERAVILNNAGQLDFVLGASPAAHQPADRPSPFLETVADVPTLSELEERYLRHIMERTEGRVRGPSGAETLLRMKRSTLYAKLK
;
A
#
# COMPACT_ATOMS: atom_id res chain seq x y z
N GLN A 1 19.96 -17.83 31.53
CA GLN A 1 21.13 -17.28 30.85
C GLN A 1 21.68 -16.11 31.69
N ARG A 2 23.00 -15.95 31.71
CA ARG A 2 23.66 -14.83 32.39
C ARG A 2 24.24 -13.91 31.33
N PHE A 3 24.10 -12.62 31.49
CA PHE A 3 24.72 -11.63 30.60
C PHE A 3 25.16 -10.41 31.42
N MET A 4 26.13 -9.69 30.88
CA MET A 4 26.56 -8.39 31.39
C MET A 4 26.19 -7.28 30.41
N ARG A 5 25.84 -6.12 30.92
CA ARG A 5 25.68 -4.93 30.07
C ARG A 5 27.04 -4.53 29.49
N LEU A 6 27.02 -4.02 28.27
CA LEU A 6 28.25 -3.49 27.65
C LEU A 6 28.84 -2.38 28.56
N GLY A 7 30.11 -2.55 29.00
CA GLY A 7 30.75 -1.65 29.97
C GLY A 7 30.35 -1.82 31.43
N GLY A 8 29.48 -2.78 31.76
CA GLY A 8 29.08 -3.07 33.13
C GLY A 8 29.84 -4.27 33.73
N THR A 9 30.00 -4.29 35.04
CA THR A 9 30.67 -5.37 35.79
C THR A 9 29.68 -6.33 36.47
N ARG A 10 28.38 -6.02 36.43
CA ARG A 10 27.35 -6.80 37.13
C ARG A 10 26.73 -7.85 36.20
N GLU A 11 26.78 -9.10 36.63
CA GLU A 11 26.02 -10.18 35.96
C GLU A 11 24.53 -10.04 36.24
N ILE A 12 23.72 -10.16 35.16
CA ILE A 12 22.27 -10.18 35.21
C ILE A 12 21.79 -11.58 34.82
N LEU A 13 21.04 -12.22 35.69
CA LEU A 13 20.37 -13.49 35.40
C LEU A 13 19.03 -13.19 34.74
N SER A 14 18.83 -13.68 33.52
CA SER A 14 17.56 -13.55 32.80
C SER A 14 17.11 -14.88 32.27
N ARG A 15 15.80 -15.13 32.36
CA ARG A 15 15.11 -16.24 31.71
C ARG A 15 14.23 -15.66 30.61
N PHE A 16 14.56 -15.93 29.36
CA PHE A 16 13.77 -15.51 28.22
C PHE A 16 13.72 -16.62 27.16
N ARG A 17 12.67 -16.63 26.37
CA ARG A 17 12.56 -17.41 25.14
C ARG A 17 12.90 -16.48 23.99
N LEU A 18 13.92 -16.85 23.22
CA LEU A 18 14.30 -16.11 22.02
C LEU A 18 13.53 -16.66 20.82
N VAL A 19 12.83 -15.80 20.10
CA VAL A 19 12.24 -16.07 18.79
C VAL A 19 12.81 -15.02 17.84
N ALA A 20 13.51 -15.47 16.81
CA ALA A 20 14.07 -14.62 15.78
C ALA A 20 13.39 -14.92 14.44
N ALA A 21 13.18 -13.89 13.62
CA ALA A 21 12.62 -14.03 12.28
C ALA A 21 13.43 -13.20 11.28
N THR A 22 13.60 -13.74 10.09
CA THR A 22 14.28 -13.07 8.97
C THR A 22 13.71 -13.57 7.65
N ASN A 23 13.76 -12.76 6.63
CA ASN A 23 13.48 -13.14 5.25
C ASN A 23 14.76 -13.41 4.43
N ARG A 24 15.95 -13.32 5.06
CA ARG A 24 17.22 -13.57 4.42
C ARG A 24 17.68 -14.99 4.64
N ASP A 25 18.36 -15.55 3.66
CA ASP A 25 19.15 -16.79 3.81
C ASP A 25 20.40 -16.50 4.65
N LEU A 26 20.33 -16.81 5.94
CA LEU A 26 21.43 -16.54 6.86
C LEU A 26 22.70 -17.35 6.54
N TRP A 27 22.59 -18.53 5.93
CA TRP A 27 23.76 -19.30 5.49
C TRP A 27 24.48 -18.58 4.35
N LYS A 28 23.73 -17.97 3.42
CA LYS A 28 24.31 -17.14 2.38
C LYS A 28 24.98 -15.90 2.98
N GLU A 29 24.33 -15.22 3.92
CA GLU A 29 24.89 -14.05 4.61
C GLU A 29 26.18 -14.37 5.37
N VAL A 30 26.30 -15.57 5.96
CA VAL A 30 27.54 -16.03 6.60
C VAL A 30 28.64 -16.25 5.57
N ARG A 31 28.35 -16.95 4.46
CA ARG A 31 29.33 -17.17 3.38
C ARG A 31 29.88 -15.88 2.78
N GLU A 32 29.05 -14.85 2.73
CA GLU A 32 29.40 -13.53 2.21
C GLU A 32 29.96 -12.58 3.29
N GLY A 33 30.22 -13.08 4.51
CA GLY A 33 30.83 -12.33 5.61
C GLY A 33 29.93 -11.24 6.22
N ARG A 34 28.63 -11.20 5.87
CA ARG A 34 27.68 -10.21 6.40
C ARG A 34 26.97 -10.65 7.68
N PHE A 35 27.11 -11.91 8.06
CA PHE A 35 26.55 -12.43 9.31
C PHE A 35 27.56 -13.36 9.99
N ARG A 36 27.64 -13.30 11.31
CA ARG A 36 28.58 -14.11 12.09
C ARG A 36 28.07 -15.54 12.21
N GLU A 37 28.93 -16.50 11.93
CA GLU A 37 28.61 -17.93 11.98
C GLU A 37 28.30 -18.38 13.41
N ASP A 38 29.07 -17.92 14.40
CA ASP A 38 28.86 -18.28 15.81
C ASP A 38 27.47 -17.81 16.33
N LEU A 39 27.01 -16.67 15.87
CA LEU A 39 25.69 -16.17 16.20
C LEU A 39 24.59 -17.00 15.53
N LEU A 40 24.80 -17.40 14.27
CA LEU A 40 23.85 -18.24 13.56
C LEU A 40 23.61 -19.56 14.29
N TYR A 41 24.65 -20.25 14.72
CA TYR A 41 24.50 -21.49 15.48
C TYR A 41 23.79 -21.30 16.84
N ARG A 42 23.95 -20.15 17.46
CA ARG A 42 23.28 -19.84 18.74
C ARG A 42 21.78 -19.60 18.60
N ILE A 43 21.33 -19.00 17.51
CA ILE A 43 19.91 -18.66 17.30
C ILE A 43 19.16 -19.72 16.51
N SER A 44 19.83 -20.48 15.65
CA SER A 44 19.24 -21.49 14.76
C SER A 44 19.12 -22.86 15.41
N VAL A 45 18.68 -22.93 16.66
CA VAL A 45 18.51 -24.21 17.39
C VAL A 45 17.31 -25.02 16.82
N VAL A 46 16.22 -24.34 16.50
CA VAL A 46 15.03 -24.94 15.88
C VAL A 46 14.60 -24.05 14.71
N PRO A 47 15.15 -24.27 13.51
CA PRO A 47 14.75 -23.50 12.34
C PRO A 47 13.34 -23.90 11.88
N LEU A 48 12.50 -22.89 11.64
CA LEU A 48 11.18 -23.06 11.07
C LEU A 48 11.09 -22.26 9.78
N THR A 49 10.79 -22.92 8.69
CA THR A 49 10.57 -22.27 7.39
C THR A 49 9.07 -22.13 7.15
N ILE A 50 8.62 -20.90 6.93
CA ILE A 50 7.23 -20.63 6.56
C ILE A 50 7.18 -20.52 5.04
N PRO A 51 6.48 -21.44 4.33
CA PRO A 51 6.38 -21.37 2.88
C PRO A 51 5.59 -20.12 2.45
N PRO A 52 5.90 -19.57 1.26
CA PRO A 52 5.14 -18.45 0.72
C PRO A 52 3.69 -18.84 0.44
N LEU A 53 2.81 -17.83 0.36
CA LEU A 53 1.36 -18.06 0.25
C LEU A 53 0.98 -18.82 -1.03
N ARG A 54 1.72 -18.63 -2.14
CA ARG A 54 1.54 -19.39 -3.39
C ARG A 54 1.73 -20.91 -3.26
N GLU A 55 2.46 -21.36 -2.24
CA GLU A 55 2.69 -22.79 -1.96
C GLU A 55 1.66 -23.39 -0.98
N ARG A 56 0.82 -22.52 -0.38
CA ARG A 56 -0.26 -22.91 0.54
C ARG A 56 -1.59 -22.23 0.16
N LYS A 57 -1.97 -22.33 -1.11
CA LYS A 57 -3.18 -21.71 -1.66
C LYS A 57 -4.47 -22.14 -0.96
N GLN A 58 -4.46 -23.32 -0.36
CA GLN A 58 -5.57 -23.86 0.45
C GLN A 58 -5.89 -23.00 1.68
N ASP A 59 -4.94 -22.22 2.19
CA ASP A 59 -5.15 -21.36 3.35
C ASP A 59 -5.83 -20.04 2.98
N ILE A 60 -5.79 -19.66 1.68
CA ILE A 60 -6.28 -18.35 1.19
C ILE A 60 -7.76 -18.14 1.54
N PRO A 61 -8.69 -19.08 1.29
CA PRO A 61 -10.11 -18.84 1.59
C PRO A 61 -10.36 -18.53 3.06
N GLY A 62 -9.72 -19.29 3.97
CA GLY A 62 -9.83 -19.07 5.41
C GLY A 62 -9.25 -17.73 5.85
N LEU A 63 -8.09 -17.35 5.31
CA LEU A 63 -7.47 -16.06 5.60
C LEU A 63 -8.32 -14.89 5.10
N VAL A 64 -8.88 -15.00 3.90
CA VAL A 64 -9.73 -13.96 3.30
C VAL A 64 -10.98 -13.74 4.14
N GLN A 65 -11.67 -14.82 4.52
CA GLN A 65 -12.85 -14.73 5.36
C GLN A 65 -12.54 -14.05 6.71
N ALA A 66 -11.46 -14.48 7.37
CA ALA A 66 -11.04 -13.89 8.64
C ALA A 66 -10.70 -12.40 8.52
N PHE A 67 -10.06 -11.99 7.42
CA PHE A 67 -9.72 -10.58 7.17
C PHE A 67 -10.96 -9.75 6.85
N ILE A 68 -11.90 -10.25 6.04
CA ILE A 68 -13.17 -9.56 5.76
C ILE A 68 -13.91 -9.28 7.08
N GLU A 69 -14.06 -10.27 7.93
CA GLU A 69 -14.74 -10.12 9.22
C GLU A 69 -14.00 -9.16 10.16
N HIS A 70 -12.66 -9.24 10.17
CA HIS A 70 -11.82 -8.34 10.98
C HIS A 70 -11.98 -6.89 10.55
N PHE A 71 -11.85 -6.60 9.24
CA PHE A 71 -11.91 -5.24 8.72
C PHE A 71 -13.33 -4.68 8.66
N ALA A 72 -14.34 -5.52 8.39
CA ALA A 72 -15.73 -5.09 8.48
C ALA A 72 -16.07 -4.58 9.88
N ARG A 73 -15.67 -5.31 10.93
CA ARG A 73 -15.83 -4.85 12.32
C ARG A 73 -15.04 -3.58 12.63
N ARG A 74 -13.81 -3.49 12.13
CA ARG A 74 -12.94 -2.33 12.39
C ARG A 74 -13.45 -1.03 11.76
N HIS A 75 -14.09 -1.14 10.60
CA HIS A 75 -14.59 0.00 9.82
C HIS A 75 -16.11 0.19 9.93
N ASP A 76 -16.76 -0.47 10.91
CA ASP A 76 -18.20 -0.42 11.15
C ASP A 76 -19.05 -0.71 9.88
N LYS A 77 -18.62 -1.75 9.15
CA LYS A 77 -19.26 -2.24 7.93
C LYS A 77 -19.79 -3.66 8.13
N HIS A 78 -20.77 -4.04 7.33
CA HIS A 78 -21.20 -5.44 7.29
C HIS A 78 -20.21 -6.28 6.46
N PRO A 79 -19.84 -7.48 6.95
CA PRO A 79 -19.03 -8.39 6.17
C PRO A 79 -19.80 -8.85 4.93
N LEU A 80 -19.17 -8.74 3.76
CA LEU A 80 -19.80 -9.16 2.52
C LEU A 80 -19.28 -10.54 2.10
N PRO A 81 -20.16 -11.40 1.59
CA PRO A 81 -19.75 -12.68 1.03
C PRO A 81 -18.95 -12.46 -0.26
N LEU A 82 -18.00 -13.36 -0.48
CA LEU A 82 -17.27 -13.43 -1.75
C LEU A 82 -18.09 -14.22 -2.78
N SER A 83 -18.09 -13.75 -4.02
CA SER A 83 -18.57 -14.58 -5.11
C SER A 83 -17.58 -15.74 -5.40
N PRO A 84 -18.05 -16.87 -5.95
CA PRO A 84 -17.17 -17.98 -6.34
C PRO A 84 -16.06 -17.54 -7.31
N GLU A 85 -16.35 -16.60 -8.20
CA GLU A 85 -15.38 -16.04 -9.14
C GLU A 85 -14.28 -15.23 -8.43
N GLN A 86 -14.66 -14.39 -7.49
CA GLN A 86 -13.71 -13.62 -6.67
C GLN A 86 -12.81 -14.55 -5.86
N GLN A 87 -13.38 -15.58 -5.25
CA GLN A 87 -12.61 -16.56 -4.49
C GLN A 87 -11.61 -17.29 -5.38
N ARG A 88 -12.01 -17.71 -6.59
CA ARG A 88 -11.12 -18.34 -7.56
C ARG A 88 -9.97 -17.42 -7.92
N ARG A 89 -10.22 -16.18 -8.30
CA ARG A 89 -9.19 -15.18 -8.64
C ARG A 89 -8.19 -14.95 -7.50
N LEU A 90 -8.66 -14.86 -6.26
CA LEU A 90 -7.79 -14.72 -5.08
C LEU A 90 -6.90 -15.95 -4.88
N CYS A 91 -7.39 -17.16 -5.15
CA CYS A 91 -6.60 -18.40 -5.04
C CYS A 91 -5.60 -18.59 -6.21
N GLU A 92 -5.91 -18.08 -7.40
CA GLU A 92 -5.03 -18.17 -8.57
C GLU A 92 -3.84 -17.21 -8.49
N TYR A 93 -3.99 -16.08 -7.84
CA TYR A 93 -2.95 -15.06 -7.72
C TYR A 93 -1.78 -15.53 -6.84
N ASP A 94 -0.55 -15.14 -7.19
CA ASP A 94 0.68 -15.66 -6.56
C ASP A 94 1.11 -14.95 -5.28
N TRP A 95 0.49 -13.83 -4.95
CA TRP A 95 0.74 -13.08 -3.72
C TRP A 95 2.23 -12.84 -3.43
N PRO A 96 2.98 -12.07 -4.25
CA PRO A 96 4.40 -11.81 -4.03
C PRO A 96 4.67 -11.17 -2.67
N GLY A 97 3.77 -10.34 -2.14
CA GLY A 97 3.81 -9.79 -0.79
C GLY A 97 3.20 -10.71 0.28
N ASN A 98 2.86 -11.96 -0.08
CA ASN A 98 2.32 -12.98 0.81
C ASN A 98 1.07 -12.50 1.57
N VAL A 99 0.92 -12.93 2.82
CA VAL A 99 -0.22 -12.60 3.69
C VAL A 99 -0.35 -11.09 3.93
N ARG A 100 0.76 -10.34 3.87
CA ARG A 100 0.71 -8.88 4.04
C ARG A 100 0.01 -8.20 2.87
N GLU A 101 0.29 -8.62 1.66
CA GLU A 101 -0.37 -8.13 0.45
C GLU A 101 -1.85 -8.51 0.44
N LEU A 102 -2.16 -9.79 0.70
CA LEU A 102 -3.54 -10.27 0.83
C LEU A 102 -4.33 -9.44 1.85
N LYS A 103 -3.77 -9.23 3.03
CA LYS A 103 -4.40 -8.45 4.09
C LYS A 103 -4.71 -7.02 3.65
N ASN A 104 -3.74 -6.34 3.01
CA ASN A 104 -3.90 -4.97 2.55
C ASN A 104 -4.97 -4.87 1.44
N GLU A 105 -4.99 -5.84 0.53
CA GLU A 105 -5.97 -5.88 -0.55
C GLU A 105 -7.40 -6.06 -0.02
N ILE A 106 -7.59 -6.96 0.96
CA ILE A 106 -8.90 -7.15 1.61
C ILE A 106 -9.31 -5.89 2.39
N GLU A 107 -8.39 -5.27 3.14
CA GLU A 107 -8.69 -4.02 3.87
C GLU A 107 -9.14 -2.93 2.91
N ARG A 108 -8.44 -2.75 1.79
CA ARG A 108 -8.78 -1.80 0.74
C ARG A 108 -10.17 -2.10 0.13
N ALA A 109 -10.44 -3.34 -0.23
CA ALA A 109 -11.73 -3.74 -0.79
C ALA A 109 -12.88 -3.48 0.19
N VAL A 110 -12.68 -3.73 1.48
CA VAL A 110 -13.69 -3.45 2.52
C VAL A 110 -13.91 -1.93 2.68
N ILE A 111 -12.84 -1.12 2.68
CA ILE A 111 -12.96 0.34 2.82
C ILE A 111 -13.67 0.95 1.61
N LEU A 112 -13.28 0.57 0.40
CA LEU A 112 -13.81 1.13 -0.84
C LEU A 112 -15.19 0.60 -1.24
N ASN A 113 -15.68 -0.39 -0.53
CA ASN A 113 -17.00 -0.96 -0.80
C ASN A 113 -18.13 0.07 -0.60
N ASN A 114 -18.69 0.53 -1.70
CA ASN A 114 -19.83 1.47 -1.72
C ASN A 114 -21.12 0.85 -2.28
N ALA A 115 -21.05 -0.33 -2.90
CA ALA A 115 -22.17 -0.91 -3.66
C ALA A 115 -22.55 -2.34 -3.24
N GLY A 116 -22.07 -2.81 -2.09
CA GLY A 116 -22.40 -4.17 -1.62
C GLY A 116 -21.57 -5.28 -2.31
N GLN A 117 -20.53 -4.95 -3.04
CA GLN A 117 -19.58 -5.91 -3.63
C GLN A 117 -18.14 -5.53 -3.27
N LEU A 118 -17.30 -6.55 -3.05
CA LEU A 118 -15.88 -6.36 -2.80
C LEU A 118 -15.15 -6.35 -4.15
N ASP A 119 -14.45 -5.27 -4.45
CA ASP A 119 -13.62 -5.17 -5.65
C ASP A 119 -12.14 -5.36 -5.32
N PHE A 120 -11.49 -6.31 -6.01
CA PHE A 120 -10.09 -6.64 -5.84
C PHE A 120 -9.27 -6.21 -7.06
N VAL A 121 -8.20 -5.46 -6.84
CA VAL A 121 -7.24 -5.07 -7.88
C VAL A 121 -5.98 -5.92 -7.74
N LEU A 122 -6.04 -7.14 -8.26
CA LEU A 122 -4.93 -8.08 -8.22
C LEU A 122 -3.88 -7.68 -9.27
N GLY A 123 -2.60 -7.73 -8.87
CA GLY A 123 -1.48 -7.41 -9.77
C GLY A 123 -1.07 -5.93 -9.79
N ALA A 124 -1.75 -5.05 -9.09
CA ALA A 124 -1.17 -3.77 -8.75
C ALA A 124 -0.05 -4.01 -7.75
N SER A 125 1.19 -4.08 -8.24
CA SER A 125 2.38 -4.16 -7.38
C SER A 125 2.30 -3.10 -6.27
N PRO A 126 2.80 -3.37 -5.03
CA PRO A 126 2.96 -2.32 -4.02
C PRO A 126 3.83 -1.15 -4.50
N ALA A 127 4.65 -1.34 -5.54
CA ALA A 127 5.27 -0.25 -6.29
C ALA A 127 4.25 0.61 -7.08
N ALA A 128 3.04 0.10 -7.36
CA ALA A 128 1.92 0.85 -7.92
C ALA A 128 1.03 1.50 -6.82
N HIS A 129 1.38 1.32 -5.55
CA HIS A 129 0.93 2.15 -4.43
C HIS A 129 1.84 3.38 -4.18
N GLN A 130 2.70 3.71 -5.11
CA GLN A 130 2.85 5.12 -5.40
C GLN A 130 1.44 5.62 -5.69
N PRO A 131 0.95 6.69 -4.99
CA PRO A 131 -0.33 7.30 -5.31
C PRO A 131 -0.31 7.39 -6.82
N ALA A 132 -1.31 6.73 -7.46
CA ALA A 132 -1.30 6.60 -8.91
C ALA A 132 -0.82 7.93 -9.43
N ASP A 133 0.41 7.94 -9.93
CA ASP A 133 0.87 8.94 -10.86
C ASP A 133 -0.01 8.75 -12.11
N ARG A 134 -1.30 9.01 -11.92
CA ARG A 134 -2.00 9.76 -12.94
C ARG A 134 -1.20 11.05 -12.92
N PRO A 135 -0.41 11.34 -13.95
CA PRO A 135 0.20 12.63 -14.04
C PRO A 135 -0.94 13.58 -13.76
N SER A 136 -0.90 14.21 -12.57
CA SER A 136 -1.78 15.35 -12.35
C SER A 136 -1.46 16.19 -13.57
N PRO A 137 -2.44 16.50 -14.44
CA PRO A 137 -2.13 17.23 -15.66
C PRO A 137 -1.45 18.56 -15.34
N PHE A 138 -1.17 18.80 -14.07
CA PHE A 138 -0.57 20.00 -13.49
C PHE A 138 0.89 19.83 -13.05
N LEU A 139 1.38 18.57 -12.86
CA LEU A 139 2.72 18.28 -12.33
C LEU A 139 3.42 17.27 -13.25
N GLU A 140 3.79 17.68 -14.43
CA GLU A 140 4.78 16.98 -15.23
C GLU A 140 6.17 17.30 -14.67
N THR A 141 6.69 16.39 -13.86
CA THR A 141 8.05 16.32 -13.29
C THR A 141 8.38 17.32 -12.17
N VAL A 142 8.80 16.75 -11.03
CA VAL A 142 9.33 17.45 -9.82
C VAL A 142 10.68 18.17 -10.09
N ALA A 143 11.14 18.25 -11.33
CA ALA A 143 12.35 18.98 -11.69
C ALA A 143 12.12 20.51 -11.77
N ASP A 144 10.90 20.95 -12.05
CA ASP A 144 10.53 22.37 -12.07
C ASP A 144 9.31 22.58 -11.17
N VAL A 145 9.52 23.09 -9.98
CA VAL A 145 8.42 23.55 -9.12
C VAL A 145 7.85 24.83 -9.75
N PRO A 146 6.67 24.78 -10.41
CA PRO A 146 6.10 25.96 -11.04
C PRO A 146 5.75 26.99 -9.98
N THR A 147 5.92 28.26 -10.30
CA THR A 147 5.41 29.32 -9.47
C THR A 147 3.89 29.27 -9.38
N LEU A 148 3.32 29.87 -8.34
CA LEU A 148 1.86 29.90 -8.18
C LEU A 148 1.15 30.49 -9.42
N SER A 149 1.76 31.48 -10.06
CA SER A 149 1.25 32.12 -11.27
C SER A 149 1.21 31.17 -12.47
N GLU A 150 2.27 30.38 -12.67
CA GLU A 150 2.33 29.37 -13.73
C GLU A 150 1.34 28.22 -13.49
N LEU A 151 1.13 27.85 -12.23
CA LEU A 151 0.17 26.82 -11.85
C LEU A 151 -1.27 27.28 -12.08
N GLU A 152 -1.57 28.55 -11.75
CA GLU A 152 -2.86 29.19 -12.06
C GLU A 152 -3.11 29.22 -13.58
N GLU A 153 -2.11 29.63 -14.37
CA GLU A 153 -2.24 29.71 -15.82
C GLU A 153 -2.49 28.33 -16.46
N ARG A 154 -1.72 27.32 -16.06
CA ARG A 154 -1.91 25.92 -16.52
C ARG A 154 -3.30 25.40 -16.15
N TYR A 155 -3.77 25.69 -14.93
CA TYR A 155 -5.10 25.28 -14.47
C TYR A 155 -6.22 25.96 -15.26
N LEU A 156 -6.11 27.26 -15.50
CA LEU A 156 -7.08 28.03 -16.30
C LEU A 156 -7.14 27.50 -17.73
N ARG A 157 -5.98 27.21 -18.35
CA ARG A 157 -5.89 26.67 -19.71
C ARG A 157 -6.58 25.30 -19.78
N HIS A 158 -6.31 24.40 -18.83
CA HIS A 158 -6.95 23.10 -18.77
C HIS A 158 -8.49 23.19 -18.61
N ILE A 159 -8.98 24.08 -17.76
CA ILE A 159 -10.43 24.27 -17.58
C ILE A 159 -11.05 24.85 -18.86
N MET A 160 -10.36 25.76 -19.55
CA MET A 160 -10.85 26.30 -20.83
C MET A 160 -10.91 25.24 -21.92
N GLU A 161 -9.93 24.37 -22.01
CA GLU A 161 -9.94 23.19 -22.92
C GLU A 161 -11.11 22.26 -22.58
N ARG A 162 -11.28 21.92 -21.31
CA ARG A 162 -12.36 21.03 -20.83
C ARG A 162 -13.76 21.59 -21.06
N THR A 163 -13.90 22.92 -21.03
CA THR A 163 -15.17 23.61 -21.29
C THR A 163 -15.35 24.02 -22.74
N GLU A 164 -14.44 23.60 -23.66
CA GLU A 164 -14.46 24.00 -25.08
C GLU A 164 -14.53 25.52 -25.26
N GLY A 165 -13.86 26.28 -24.40
CA GLY A 165 -13.91 27.74 -24.41
C GLY A 165 -15.20 28.37 -23.85
N ARG A 166 -16.13 27.56 -23.34
CA ARG A 166 -17.39 28.05 -22.78
C ARG A 166 -17.17 28.67 -21.40
N VAL A 167 -17.35 29.96 -21.30
CA VAL A 167 -17.21 30.71 -20.04
C VAL A 167 -18.50 30.63 -19.21
N ARG A 168 -19.68 30.66 -19.85
CA ARG A 168 -21.01 30.73 -19.20
C ARG A 168 -21.77 29.39 -19.21
N GLY A 169 -22.69 29.22 -18.25
CA GLY A 169 -23.60 28.07 -18.17
C GLY A 169 -23.25 27.07 -17.09
N PRO A 170 -24.10 26.06 -16.86
CA PRO A 170 -23.90 25.06 -15.79
C PRO A 170 -22.58 24.28 -15.90
N SER A 171 -22.07 24.12 -17.13
CA SER A 171 -20.79 23.48 -17.45
C SER A 171 -19.71 24.47 -17.89
N GLY A 172 -19.88 25.78 -17.67
CA GLY A 172 -18.94 26.82 -18.06
C GLY A 172 -17.83 27.01 -17.05
N ALA A 173 -16.71 27.62 -17.50
CA ALA A 173 -15.51 27.83 -16.66
C ALA A 173 -15.82 28.69 -15.41
N GLU A 174 -16.73 29.67 -15.50
CA GLU A 174 -17.18 30.49 -14.37
C GLU A 174 -17.75 29.66 -13.22
N THR A 175 -18.56 28.66 -13.55
CA THR A 175 -19.22 27.77 -12.57
C THR A 175 -18.21 26.78 -11.98
N LEU A 176 -17.36 26.19 -12.82
CA LEU A 176 -16.36 25.20 -12.39
C LEU A 176 -15.28 25.83 -11.50
N LEU A 177 -14.84 27.02 -11.82
CA LEU A 177 -13.82 27.76 -11.07
C LEU A 177 -14.38 28.55 -9.90
N ARG A 178 -15.70 28.68 -9.78
CA ARG A 178 -16.39 29.58 -8.81
C ARG A 178 -15.82 30.99 -8.80
N MET A 179 -15.41 31.48 -9.96
CA MET A 179 -14.80 32.83 -10.14
C MET A 179 -15.71 33.73 -10.93
N LYS A 180 -15.68 35.03 -10.59
CA LYS A 180 -16.40 36.04 -11.38
C LYS A 180 -15.77 36.18 -12.77
N ARG A 181 -16.60 36.37 -13.78
CA ARG A 181 -16.21 36.51 -15.18
C ARG A 181 -15.11 37.56 -15.41
N SER A 182 -15.22 38.71 -14.76
CA SER A 182 -14.20 39.77 -14.86
C SER A 182 -12.83 39.33 -14.40
N THR A 183 -12.78 38.56 -13.31
CA THR A 183 -11.54 38.01 -12.77
C THR A 183 -10.96 36.92 -13.70
N LEU A 184 -11.82 36.09 -14.30
CA LEU A 184 -11.39 35.08 -15.25
C LEU A 184 -10.75 35.69 -16.49
N TYR A 185 -11.38 36.71 -17.09
CA TYR A 185 -10.81 37.40 -18.25
C TYR A 185 -9.54 38.19 -17.92
N ALA A 186 -9.42 38.73 -16.70
CA ALA A 186 -8.19 39.41 -16.27
C ALA A 186 -7.00 38.46 -16.13
N LYS A 187 -7.28 37.19 -15.78
CA LYS A 187 -6.24 36.14 -15.62
C LYS A 187 -5.93 35.37 -16.90
N LEU A 188 -6.79 35.46 -17.93
CA LEU A 188 -6.58 34.86 -19.25
C LEU A 188 -5.88 35.84 -20.23
N LYS A 189 -5.63 37.05 -19.83
CA LYS A 189 -4.98 38.11 -20.61
C LYS A 189 -3.47 38.14 -20.32
#